data_ab5f20e39fd28898ddccc380455fad8f
#
_entry.id   ab5f20e39fd28898ddccc380455fad8f
#
_cell.length_a   1.000
_cell.length_b   1.000
_cell.length_c   1.000
_cell.angle_alpha   90.00
_cell.angle_beta   90.00
_cell.angle_gamma   90.00
#
_symmetry.space_group_name_H-M   'P 1'
#
loop_
_entity.id
_entity.type
_entity.pdbx_description
1 polymer ?
#
loop_
_entity_poly.entity_id
_entity_poly.type
_entity_poly.pdbx_seq_one_letter_code
_entity_poly.pdbx_strand_id
1 'polypeptide(L)'
;MRRLVALLACCTSAAAADLRLGIIGTDTSHVIDFTKLLNDGSSPEHVPGARVVAAFKGGSKDLPDSYKRVDKFADELRTSWKVEFVPDIRSLCPKVDGVMLESVDGRQHLEQVKQALACGKPIWIDKPLASSLEDARAIERAAKGRSPWFSASSLRYGKDVDAVKFPNISGVVAWGAGPLGREPLDLTYYAIHVVELLYAVMGPGCEEVTRTHTDNSDVIVGKWKGGRTGEVRAIRPDSDYGALVFRDGGKVAISPNIDDGYRPLVEEIVKFFQTKRPPVPNEETLEVMEFMNAAQRSLSLGGTPVKLR
;
A
#
# COMPACT_ATOMS: atom_id res chain seq x y z
N MET A 1 42.26 30.87 45.05
CA MET A 1 41.24 29.82 44.80
C MET A 1 40.25 30.38 43.80
N ARG A 2 40.39 29.99 42.50
CA ARG A 2 39.44 30.39 41.43
C ARG A 2 38.36 29.29 41.30
N ARG A 3 37.12 29.62 41.56
CA ARG A 3 35.99 28.71 41.37
C ARG A 3 35.62 28.71 39.89
N LEU A 4 35.79 27.58 39.26
CA LEU A 4 35.29 27.31 37.93
C LEU A 4 33.76 27.05 38.04
N VAL A 5 32.94 27.93 37.46
CA VAL A 5 31.51 27.69 37.31
C VAL A 5 31.33 26.99 35.96
N ALA A 6 31.01 25.71 35.99
CA ALA A 6 30.62 24.97 34.80
C ALA A 6 29.17 25.31 34.44
N LEU A 7 28.97 26.02 33.33
CA LEU A 7 27.65 26.16 32.72
C LEU A 7 27.27 24.84 32.06
N LEU A 8 26.30 24.11 32.62
CA LEU A 8 25.61 23.04 31.91
C LEU A 8 24.68 23.70 30.88
N ALA A 9 25.05 23.61 29.61
CA ALA A 9 24.15 23.91 28.50
C ALA A 9 23.11 22.76 28.37
N CYS A 10 21.89 22.99 28.83
CA CYS A 10 20.77 22.12 28.65
C CYS A 10 20.35 22.22 27.15
N CYS A 11 20.81 21.31 26.29
CA CYS A 11 20.30 21.17 24.93
C CYS A 11 18.87 20.58 25.01
N THR A 12 17.88 21.47 25.09
CA THR A 12 16.50 21.06 24.78
C THR A 12 16.42 20.78 23.29
N SER A 13 16.43 19.53 22.90
CA SER A 13 16.06 19.15 21.52
C SER A 13 14.59 19.54 21.34
N ALA A 14 14.33 20.60 20.59
CA ALA A 14 12.98 20.90 20.12
C ALA A 14 12.51 19.70 19.31
N ALA A 15 11.45 19.02 19.75
CA ALA A 15 10.79 18.01 18.94
C ALA A 15 10.38 18.66 17.61
N ALA A 16 10.76 18.05 16.50
CA ALA A 16 10.34 18.53 15.18
C ALA A 16 8.80 18.52 15.15
N ALA A 17 8.21 19.57 14.59
CA ALA A 17 6.76 19.63 14.44
C ALA A 17 6.29 18.50 13.50
N ASP A 18 5.13 17.92 13.83
CA ASP A 18 4.52 16.89 12.99
C ASP A 18 4.30 17.37 11.56
N LEU A 19 4.57 16.49 10.60
CA LEU A 19 4.23 16.71 9.18
C LEU A 19 2.71 16.78 9.02
N ARG A 20 2.24 17.74 8.26
CA ARG A 20 0.83 17.91 7.94
C ARG A 20 0.49 17.08 6.71
N LEU A 21 -0.43 16.13 6.84
CA LEU A 21 -0.86 15.24 5.76
C LEU A 21 -2.26 15.63 5.26
N GLY A 22 -2.46 15.49 3.96
CA GLY A 22 -3.74 15.69 3.30
C GLY A 22 -4.26 14.41 2.68
N ILE A 23 -5.53 14.09 2.89
CA ILE A 23 -6.20 12.91 2.32
C ILE A 23 -6.90 13.29 1.03
N ILE A 24 -6.79 12.42 0.01
CA ILE A 24 -7.59 12.45 -1.22
C ILE A 24 -8.44 11.18 -1.25
N GLY A 25 -9.78 11.32 -1.25
CA GLY A 25 -10.73 10.21 -1.15
C GLY A 25 -11.03 9.85 0.30
N THR A 26 -12.32 9.76 0.64
CA THR A 26 -12.78 9.44 2.01
C THR A 26 -13.77 8.27 2.00
N ASP A 27 -13.55 7.29 1.13
CA ASP A 27 -14.49 6.20 0.85
C ASP A 27 -13.96 4.80 1.21
N THR A 28 -12.80 4.73 1.89
CA THR A 28 -12.24 3.51 2.50
C THR A 28 -12.17 3.63 4.02
N SER A 29 -12.17 2.50 4.75
CA SER A 29 -11.94 2.50 6.20
C SER A 29 -10.55 2.99 6.59
N HIS A 30 -9.57 2.89 5.69
CA HIS A 30 -8.19 3.33 5.93
C HIS A 30 -8.13 4.80 6.38
N VAL A 31 -8.97 5.68 5.80
CA VAL A 31 -8.97 7.10 6.18
C VAL A 31 -9.24 7.34 7.66
N ILE A 32 -10.07 6.49 8.28
CA ILE A 32 -10.37 6.57 9.72
C ILE A 32 -9.26 5.90 10.52
N ASP A 33 -8.87 4.69 10.13
CA ASP A 33 -7.88 3.89 10.85
C ASP A 33 -6.51 4.59 10.86
N PHE A 34 -6.08 5.13 9.71
CA PHE A 34 -4.80 5.85 9.60
C PHE A 34 -4.85 7.21 10.31
N THR A 35 -5.98 7.94 10.18
CA THR A 35 -6.15 9.18 10.93
C THR A 35 -6.10 8.93 12.43
N LYS A 36 -6.71 7.86 12.94
CA LYS A 36 -6.63 7.47 14.35
C LYS A 36 -5.20 7.19 14.78
N LEU A 37 -4.45 6.38 14.02
CA LEU A 37 -3.05 6.09 14.30
C LEU A 37 -2.17 7.34 14.33
N LEU A 38 -2.46 8.33 13.48
CA LEU A 38 -1.66 9.55 13.33
C LEU A 38 -2.10 10.69 14.27
N ASN A 39 -3.39 10.79 14.61
CA ASN A 39 -3.93 11.95 15.31
C ASN A 39 -4.27 11.69 16.78
N ASP A 40 -4.44 10.42 17.20
CA ASP A 40 -4.76 10.07 18.59
C ASP A 40 -3.49 9.88 19.43
N GLY A 41 -2.90 10.97 19.89
CA GLY A 41 -1.72 10.92 20.75
C GLY A 41 -1.93 10.23 22.11
N SER A 42 -3.17 9.89 22.49
CA SER A 42 -3.48 9.14 23.71
C SER A 42 -3.48 7.62 23.50
N SER A 43 -3.53 7.16 22.25
CA SER A 43 -3.54 5.75 21.91
C SER A 43 -2.15 5.11 22.09
N PRO A 44 -2.04 3.89 22.66
CA PRO A 44 -0.80 3.15 22.67
C PRO A 44 -0.31 2.77 21.25
N GLU A 45 -1.21 2.80 20.27
CA GLU A 45 -0.92 2.54 18.86
C GLU A 45 -0.54 3.78 18.07
N HIS A 46 -0.46 4.96 18.73
CA HIS A 46 -0.10 6.21 18.06
C HIS A 46 1.23 6.14 17.30
N VAL A 47 1.24 6.65 16.08
CA VAL A 47 2.44 6.80 15.25
C VAL A 47 2.80 8.28 15.17
N PRO A 48 3.86 8.72 15.87
CA PRO A 48 4.24 10.12 15.93
C PRO A 48 4.95 10.61 14.66
N GLY A 49 5.03 11.93 14.49
CA GLY A 49 5.81 12.61 13.46
C GLY A 49 5.01 13.05 12.24
N ALA A 50 3.72 12.74 12.19
CA ALA A 50 2.80 13.27 11.19
C ALA A 50 1.38 13.32 11.74
N ARG A 51 0.52 14.14 11.12
CA ARG A 51 -0.91 14.20 11.43
C ARG A 51 -1.74 14.56 10.21
N VAL A 52 -2.93 14.01 10.09
CA VAL A 52 -3.92 14.38 9.08
C VAL A 52 -4.57 15.71 9.46
N VAL A 53 -4.54 16.69 8.56
CA VAL A 53 -5.06 18.05 8.82
C VAL A 53 -6.11 18.49 7.82
N ALA A 54 -6.09 17.98 6.59
CA ALA A 54 -7.02 18.36 5.53
C ALA A 54 -7.44 17.17 4.67
N ALA A 55 -8.60 17.25 4.02
CA ALA A 55 -9.08 16.21 3.13
C ALA A 55 -9.87 16.78 1.94
N PHE A 56 -9.72 16.13 0.80
CA PHE A 56 -10.64 16.21 -0.33
C PHE A 56 -11.54 14.98 -0.35
N LYS A 57 -12.85 15.15 -0.35
CA LYS A 57 -13.82 14.08 -0.13
C LYS A 57 -13.72 12.96 -1.17
N GLY A 58 -13.67 13.29 -2.48
CA GLY A 58 -13.65 12.30 -3.56
C GLY A 58 -14.92 11.44 -3.62
N GLY A 59 -14.73 10.19 -4.01
CA GLY A 59 -15.76 9.16 -4.11
C GLY A 59 -16.20 8.84 -5.54
N SER A 60 -16.58 7.57 -5.78
CA SER A 60 -17.10 7.03 -7.04
C SER A 60 -18.60 6.82 -6.95
N LYS A 61 -19.36 7.34 -7.92
CA LYS A 61 -20.83 7.25 -7.94
C LYS A 61 -21.36 5.88 -8.36
N ASP A 62 -20.56 5.10 -9.07
CA ASP A 62 -20.89 3.79 -9.65
C ASP A 62 -20.29 2.61 -8.88
N LEU A 63 -19.45 2.88 -7.86
CA LEU A 63 -18.85 1.85 -7.00
C LEU A 63 -19.59 1.80 -5.64
N PRO A 64 -20.33 0.70 -5.33
CA PRO A 64 -21.07 0.59 -4.08
C PRO A 64 -20.22 0.78 -2.83
N ASP A 65 -19.00 0.28 -2.83
CA ASP A 65 -18.06 0.41 -1.73
C ASP A 65 -17.59 1.85 -1.50
N SER A 66 -17.70 2.69 -2.49
CA SER A 66 -17.43 4.12 -2.39
C SER A 66 -18.67 4.90 -1.94
N TYR A 67 -19.73 4.94 -2.78
CA TYR A 67 -20.86 5.86 -2.54
C TYR A 67 -21.64 5.57 -1.26
N LYS A 68 -21.59 4.34 -0.72
CA LYS A 68 -22.22 3.99 0.56
C LYS A 68 -21.45 4.47 1.78
N ARG A 69 -20.16 4.78 1.65
CA ARG A 69 -19.28 5.05 2.79
C ARG A 69 -18.70 6.47 2.81
N VAL A 70 -18.56 7.10 1.64
CA VAL A 70 -17.85 8.38 1.47
C VAL A 70 -18.38 9.49 2.38
N ASP A 71 -19.71 9.63 2.53
CA ASP A 71 -20.30 10.64 3.39
C ASP A 71 -20.04 10.36 4.86
N LYS A 72 -20.26 9.12 5.30
CA LYS A 72 -20.03 8.70 6.69
C LYS A 72 -18.61 8.98 7.15
N PHE A 73 -17.62 8.54 6.36
CA PHE A 73 -16.21 8.73 6.75
C PHE A 73 -15.79 10.20 6.65
N ALA A 74 -16.31 10.97 5.67
CA ALA A 74 -16.06 12.40 5.61
C ALA A 74 -16.60 13.13 6.86
N ASP A 75 -17.80 12.76 7.33
CA ASP A 75 -18.39 13.35 8.53
C ASP A 75 -17.61 12.97 9.81
N GLU A 76 -17.14 11.74 9.92
CA GLU A 76 -16.31 11.28 11.03
C GLU A 76 -14.97 12.02 11.06
N LEU A 77 -14.27 12.16 9.93
CA LEU A 77 -13.04 12.95 9.83
C LEU A 77 -13.26 14.40 10.26
N ARG A 78 -14.36 15.00 9.84
CA ARG A 78 -14.69 16.39 10.19
C ARG A 78 -15.04 16.56 11.67
N THR A 79 -15.90 15.69 12.19
CA THR A 79 -16.46 15.87 13.53
C THR A 79 -15.56 15.33 14.63
N SER A 80 -14.99 14.15 14.48
CA SER A 80 -14.15 13.51 15.49
C SER A 80 -12.71 13.97 15.43
N TRP A 81 -12.15 14.10 14.22
CA TRP A 81 -10.73 14.39 14.01
C TRP A 81 -10.42 15.84 13.65
N LYS A 82 -11.45 16.69 13.44
CA LYS A 82 -11.32 18.12 13.09
C LYS A 82 -10.52 18.34 11.80
N VAL A 83 -10.59 17.40 10.87
CA VAL A 83 -9.95 17.50 9.55
C VAL A 83 -10.69 18.56 8.71
N GLU A 84 -9.93 19.49 8.13
CA GLU A 84 -10.48 20.54 7.27
C GLU A 84 -10.79 19.95 5.88
N PHE A 85 -12.01 20.18 5.36
CA PHE A 85 -12.39 19.75 4.01
C PHE A 85 -12.18 20.85 2.98
N VAL A 86 -11.52 20.51 1.89
CA VAL A 86 -11.25 21.43 0.76
C VAL A 86 -12.12 21.12 -0.45
N PRO A 87 -12.41 22.13 -1.31
CA PRO A 87 -13.31 21.96 -2.46
C PRO A 87 -12.67 21.14 -3.61
N ASP A 88 -11.35 21.12 -3.71
CA ASP A 88 -10.60 20.42 -4.77
C ASP A 88 -9.21 19.98 -4.28
N ILE A 89 -8.58 19.08 -5.02
CA ILE A 89 -7.27 18.51 -4.65
C ILE A 89 -6.17 19.58 -4.59
N ARG A 90 -6.19 20.59 -5.46
CA ARG A 90 -5.15 21.63 -5.47
C ARG A 90 -5.21 22.51 -4.24
N SER A 91 -6.39 22.67 -3.66
CA SER A 91 -6.58 23.41 -2.41
C SER A 91 -5.95 22.74 -1.18
N LEU A 92 -5.50 21.46 -1.28
CA LEU A 92 -4.66 20.81 -0.27
C LEU A 92 -3.25 21.39 -0.24
N CYS A 93 -2.69 21.78 -1.40
CA CYS A 93 -1.27 22.09 -1.56
C CYS A 93 -0.67 23.08 -0.52
N PRO A 94 -1.31 24.22 -0.20
CA PRO A 94 -0.75 25.14 0.80
C PRO A 94 -0.90 24.65 2.24
N LYS A 95 -1.69 23.62 2.48
CA LYS A 95 -2.06 23.17 3.83
C LYS A 95 -1.20 21.99 4.32
N VAL A 96 -0.53 21.26 3.41
CA VAL A 96 0.05 19.94 3.68
C VAL A 96 1.52 19.86 3.28
N ASP A 97 2.23 18.93 3.89
CA ASP A 97 3.62 18.59 3.61
C ASP A 97 3.74 17.25 2.85
N GLY A 98 2.68 16.44 2.83
CA GLY A 98 2.53 15.20 2.09
C GLY A 98 1.08 14.88 1.77
N VAL A 99 0.85 14.03 0.76
CA VAL A 99 -0.49 13.65 0.29
C VAL A 99 -0.66 12.13 0.43
N MET A 100 -1.77 11.73 1.06
CA MET A 100 -2.25 10.34 1.13
C MET A 100 -3.44 10.21 0.18
N LEU A 101 -3.27 9.47 -0.91
CA LEU A 101 -4.35 9.19 -1.85
C LEU A 101 -4.99 7.86 -1.44
N GLU A 102 -6.21 7.93 -0.91
CA GLU A 102 -6.91 6.82 -0.26
C GLU A 102 -8.27 6.50 -0.92
N SER A 103 -8.53 7.01 -2.13
CA SER A 103 -9.74 6.62 -2.86
C SER A 103 -9.77 5.10 -3.05
N VAL A 104 -10.90 4.44 -2.70
CA VAL A 104 -11.03 2.97 -2.85
C VAL A 104 -11.04 2.53 -4.32
N ASP A 105 -11.40 3.44 -5.23
CA ASP A 105 -11.53 3.19 -6.65
C ASP A 105 -10.23 3.52 -7.40
N GLY A 106 -9.43 2.49 -7.67
CA GLY A 106 -8.16 2.63 -8.40
C GLY A 106 -8.28 3.23 -9.81
N ARG A 107 -9.50 3.27 -10.40
CA ARG A 107 -9.74 3.92 -11.70
C ARG A 107 -9.57 5.44 -11.63
N GLN A 108 -9.69 6.02 -10.44
CA GLN A 108 -9.55 7.47 -10.22
C GLN A 108 -8.10 7.89 -9.92
N HIS A 109 -7.24 6.96 -9.53
CA HIS A 109 -5.91 7.27 -8.99
C HIS A 109 -5.06 8.08 -9.98
N LEU A 110 -5.05 7.72 -11.26
CA LEU A 110 -4.25 8.45 -12.27
C LEU A 110 -4.61 9.94 -12.33
N GLU A 111 -5.90 10.27 -12.40
CA GLU A 111 -6.35 11.65 -12.50
C GLU A 111 -6.16 12.42 -11.18
N GLN A 112 -6.32 11.75 -10.05
CA GLN A 112 -6.07 12.34 -8.73
C GLN A 112 -4.58 12.58 -8.51
N VAL A 113 -3.70 11.66 -8.91
CA VAL A 113 -2.24 11.86 -8.88
C VAL A 113 -1.83 13.04 -9.74
N LYS A 114 -2.33 13.15 -10.99
CA LYS A 114 -2.01 14.29 -11.88
C LYS A 114 -2.34 15.64 -11.22
N GLN A 115 -3.45 15.71 -10.48
CA GLN A 115 -3.82 16.91 -9.74
C GLN A 115 -2.93 17.12 -8.51
N ALA A 116 -2.64 16.06 -7.73
CA ALA A 116 -1.79 16.11 -6.54
C ALA A 116 -0.34 16.50 -6.86
N LEU A 117 0.17 16.15 -8.04
CA LEU A 117 1.50 16.55 -8.51
C LEU A 117 1.70 18.08 -8.57
N ALA A 118 0.61 18.86 -8.65
CA ALA A 118 0.68 20.31 -8.56
C ALA A 118 1.20 20.79 -7.18
N CYS A 119 1.06 19.98 -6.13
CA CYS A 119 1.57 20.30 -4.79
C CYS A 119 3.09 20.18 -4.69
N GLY A 120 3.76 19.44 -5.57
CA GLY A 120 5.21 19.16 -5.47
C GLY A 120 5.61 18.44 -4.18
N LYS A 121 4.67 17.71 -3.57
CA LYS A 121 4.84 17.01 -2.29
C LYS A 121 4.93 15.50 -2.52
N PRO A 122 5.59 14.73 -1.61
CA PRO A 122 5.53 13.28 -1.65
C PRO A 122 4.09 12.77 -1.60
N ILE A 123 3.81 11.66 -2.32
CA ILE A 123 2.47 11.08 -2.41
C ILE A 123 2.54 9.61 -2.01
N TRP A 124 1.83 9.23 -0.97
CA TRP A 124 1.50 7.83 -0.74
C TRP A 124 0.17 7.52 -1.43
N ILE A 125 0.13 6.40 -2.15
CA ILE A 125 -1.06 5.96 -2.91
C ILE A 125 -1.50 4.62 -2.32
N ASP A 126 -2.72 4.56 -1.82
CA ASP A 126 -3.27 3.31 -1.30
C ASP A 126 -3.35 2.24 -2.40
N LYS A 127 -3.33 1.00 -1.97
CA LYS A 127 -3.51 -0.15 -2.87
C LYS A 127 -4.97 -0.21 -3.41
N PRO A 128 -5.15 -0.66 -4.64
CA PRO A 128 -4.11 -0.89 -5.64
C PRO A 128 -3.56 0.42 -6.18
N LEU A 129 -2.31 0.41 -6.68
CA LEU A 129 -1.74 1.61 -7.33
C LEU A 129 -2.68 2.18 -8.41
N ALA A 130 -3.33 1.30 -9.16
CA ALA A 130 -4.36 1.62 -10.15
C ALA A 130 -5.18 0.37 -10.47
N SER A 131 -6.29 0.51 -11.21
CA SER A 131 -7.11 -0.61 -11.69
C SER A 131 -6.62 -1.23 -12.99
N SER A 132 -5.58 -0.68 -13.62
CA SER A 132 -4.97 -1.20 -14.84
C SER A 132 -3.45 -1.01 -14.83
N LEU A 133 -2.72 -1.87 -15.55
CA LEU A 133 -1.28 -1.71 -15.74
C LEU A 133 -0.95 -0.44 -16.53
N GLU A 134 -1.79 -0.05 -17.47
CA GLU A 134 -1.60 1.17 -18.28
C GLU A 134 -1.62 2.42 -17.38
N ASP A 135 -2.62 2.53 -16.51
CA ASP A 135 -2.73 3.64 -15.55
C ASP A 135 -1.60 3.63 -14.52
N ALA A 136 -1.21 2.45 -14.02
CA ALA A 136 -0.06 2.32 -13.12
C ALA A 136 1.24 2.87 -13.76
N ARG A 137 1.52 2.48 -15.00
CA ARG A 137 2.65 3.02 -15.77
C ARG A 137 2.50 4.52 -16.09
N ALA A 138 1.27 5.00 -16.28
CA ALA A 138 1.01 6.42 -16.50
C ALA A 138 1.24 7.25 -15.21
N ILE A 139 0.90 6.71 -14.04
CA ILE A 139 1.22 7.31 -12.73
C ILE A 139 2.74 7.47 -12.59
N GLU A 140 3.51 6.40 -12.82
CA GLU A 140 4.99 6.48 -12.76
C GLU A 140 5.54 7.55 -13.72
N ARG A 141 5.09 7.53 -14.99
CA ARG A 141 5.55 8.55 -15.97
C ARG A 141 5.20 9.96 -15.54
N ALA A 142 4.02 10.18 -14.99
CA ALA A 142 3.56 11.50 -14.56
C ALA A 142 4.33 12.01 -13.33
N ALA A 143 4.66 11.12 -12.38
CA ALA A 143 5.35 11.47 -11.14
C ALA A 143 6.88 11.58 -11.30
N LYS A 144 7.46 10.92 -12.31
CA LYS A 144 8.91 10.84 -12.53
C LYS A 144 9.56 12.23 -12.58
N GLY A 145 10.53 12.43 -11.68
CA GLY A 145 11.26 13.71 -11.56
C GLY A 145 10.44 14.88 -10.97
N ARG A 146 9.20 14.63 -10.52
CA ARG A 146 8.31 15.65 -9.95
C ARG A 146 8.00 15.43 -8.48
N SER A 147 7.57 14.24 -8.10
CA SER A 147 7.23 13.90 -6.73
C SER A 147 7.58 12.46 -6.44
N PRO A 148 8.27 12.16 -5.34
CA PRO A 148 8.42 10.79 -4.88
C PRO A 148 7.05 10.21 -4.49
N TRP A 149 6.85 8.94 -4.78
CA TRP A 149 5.62 8.22 -4.43
C TRP A 149 5.93 6.77 -4.06
N PHE A 150 5.03 6.12 -3.32
CA PHE A 150 4.98 4.67 -3.20
C PHE A 150 3.54 4.19 -2.95
N SER A 151 3.33 2.90 -3.19
CA SER A 151 2.10 2.19 -2.88
C SER A 151 2.46 0.83 -2.31
N ALA A 152 1.73 0.37 -1.30
CA ALA A 152 1.93 -0.94 -0.69
C ALA A 152 0.72 -1.38 0.12
N SER A 153 0.54 -2.70 0.26
CA SER A 153 -0.36 -3.30 1.25
C SER A 153 0.28 -3.36 2.63
N SER A 154 -0.55 -3.30 3.70
CA SER A 154 -0.13 -3.56 5.08
C SER A 154 0.54 -4.92 5.25
N LEU A 155 0.12 -5.94 4.48
CA LEU A 155 0.69 -7.29 4.52
C LEU A 155 2.17 -7.39 4.10
N ARG A 156 2.81 -6.30 3.68
CA ARG A 156 4.27 -6.28 3.46
C ARG A 156 5.06 -6.14 4.75
N TYR A 157 4.42 -5.70 5.82
CA TYR A 157 5.06 -5.21 7.03
C TYR A 157 4.57 -5.98 8.26
N GLY A 158 5.42 -6.01 9.29
CA GLY A 158 5.10 -6.62 10.56
C GLY A 158 5.92 -7.88 10.84
N LYS A 159 5.94 -8.26 12.12
CA LYS A 159 6.78 -9.35 12.65
C LYS A 159 6.51 -10.71 12.01
N ASP A 160 5.24 -10.96 11.62
CA ASP A 160 4.83 -12.27 11.10
C ASP A 160 5.33 -12.46 9.65
N VAL A 161 5.40 -11.37 8.86
CA VAL A 161 6.02 -11.37 7.54
C VAL A 161 7.54 -11.44 7.67
N ASP A 162 8.14 -10.69 8.59
CA ASP A 162 9.59 -10.69 8.80
C ASP A 162 10.08 -12.07 9.25
N ALA A 163 9.27 -12.84 9.98
CA ALA A 163 9.59 -14.21 10.40
C ALA A 163 9.73 -15.20 9.23
N VAL A 164 9.22 -14.87 8.05
CA VAL A 164 9.29 -15.72 6.83
C VAL A 164 10.17 -15.12 5.72
N LYS A 165 10.81 -13.98 5.95
CA LYS A 165 11.81 -13.41 5.04
C LYS A 165 13.18 -14.07 5.26
N PHE A 166 13.69 -14.76 4.26
CA PHE A 166 14.99 -15.43 4.29
C PHE A 166 15.81 -15.10 3.05
N PRO A 167 17.15 -15.08 3.14
CA PRO A 167 18.00 -14.75 1.98
C PRO A 167 18.03 -15.84 0.90
N ASN A 168 17.81 -17.10 1.26
CA ASN A 168 17.98 -18.26 0.36
C ASN A 168 16.65 -19.02 0.25
N ILE A 169 15.71 -18.46 -0.50
CA ILE A 169 14.42 -19.09 -0.77
C ILE A 169 14.39 -19.70 -2.17
N SER A 170 13.84 -20.89 -2.28
CA SER A 170 13.57 -21.57 -3.56
C SER A 170 12.12 -21.39 -4.02
N GLY A 171 11.20 -21.09 -3.11
CA GLY A 171 9.81 -20.81 -3.45
C GLY A 171 8.98 -20.32 -2.27
N VAL A 172 7.82 -19.75 -2.59
CA VAL A 172 6.83 -19.26 -1.61
C VAL A 172 5.43 -19.65 -2.06
N VAL A 173 4.58 -20.05 -1.14
CA VAL A 173 3.13 -20.09 -1.30
C VAL A 173 2.52 -19.08 -0.34
N ALA A 174 1.87 -18.04 -0.87
CA ALA A 174 1.11 -17.07 -0.11
C ALA A 174 -0.38 -17.30 -0.33
N TRP A 175 -1.18 -17.19 0.71
CA TRP A 175 -2.65 -17.30 0.61
C TRP A 175 -3.36 -16.22 1.39
N GLY A 176 -4.62 -15.99 1.05
CA GLY A 176 -5.49 -15.05 1.75
C GLY A 176 -6.76 -14.75 0.97
N ALA A 177 -7.53 -13.80 1.51
CA ALA A 177 -8.78 -13.36 0.90
C ALA A 177 -8.57 -12.86 -0.53
N GLY A 178 -9.43 -13.30 -1.46
CA GLY A 178 -9.33 -12.98 -2.88
C GLY A 178 -10.66 -12.80 -3.60
N PRO A 179 -11.64 -12.07 -3.04
CA PRO A 179 -12.79 -11.63 -3.83
C PRO A 179 -12.35 -10.90 -5.09
N LEU A 180 -13.00 -11.18 -6.21
CA LEU A 180 -12.69 -10.57 -7.49
C LEU A 180 -13.49 -9.28 -7.68
N GLY A 181 -12.85 -8.26 -8.23
CA GLY A 181 -13.46 -7.00 -8.60
C GLY A 181 -14.07 -7.01 -10.00
N ARG A 182 -14.73 -5.91 -10.33
CA ARG A 182 -15.21 -5.60 -11.69
C ARG A 182 -14.22 -4.75 -12.48
N GLU A 183 -13.06 -4.54 -11.91
CA GLU A 183 -11.97 -3.73 -12.47
C GLU A 183 -11.37 -4.41 -13.71
N PRO A 184 -10.67 -3.67 -14.59
CA PRO A 184 -9.91 -4.25 -15.70
C PRO A 184 -8.96 -5.37 -15.28
N LEU A 185 -8.35 -5.23 -14.09
CA LEU A 185 -7.61 -6.31 -13.41
C LEU A 185 -8.41 -6.74 -12.17
N ASP A 186 -9.11 -7.86 -12.27
CA ASP A 186 -10.02 -8.37 -11.22
C ASP A 186 -9.32 -8.67 -9.89
N LEU A 187 -8.04 -9.04 -9.92
CA LEU A 187 -7.21 -9.32 -8.74
C LEU A 187 -6.87 -8.05 -7.93
N THR A 188 -6.97 -6.85 -8.52
CA THR A 188 -6.64 -5.60 -7.83
C THR A 188 -7.63 -5.27 -6.72
N TYR A 189 -8.84 -5.84 -6.74
CA TYR A 189 -9.85 -5.55 -5.73
C TYR A 189 -9.43 -6.04 -4.33
N TYR A 190 -9.03 -7.32 -4.19
CA TYR A 190 -8.64 -7.89 -2.89
C TYR A 190 -7.37 -8.74 -2.93
N ALA A 191 -7.18 -9.56 -3.98
CA ALA A 191 -6.01 -10.44 -4.10
C ALA A 191 -4.68 -9.69 -4.18
N ILE A 192 -4.70 -8.37 -4.45
CA ILE A 192 -3.53 -7.48 -4.36
C ILE A 192 -2.78 -7.66 -3.03
N HIS A 193 -3.48 -7.85 -1.91
CA HIS A 193 -2.86 -8.06 -0.60
C HIS A 193 -1.97 -9.30 -0.57
N VAL A 194 -2.45 -10.41 -1.14
CA VAL A 194 -1.68 -11.68 -1.19
C VAL A 194 -0.53 -11.58 -2.19
N VAL A 195 -0.72 -10.87 -3.31
CA VAL A 195 0.36 -10.61 -4.29
C VAL A 195 1.45 -9.76 -3.65
N GLU A 196 1.09 -8.71 -2.92
CA GLU A 196 2.02 -7.87 -2.17
C GLU A 196 2.78 -8.67 -1.08
N LEU A 197 2.10 -9.58 -0.38
CA LEU A 197 2.73 -10.50 0.57
C LEU A 197 3.74 -11.41 -0.13
N LEU A 198 3.36 -12.00 -1.29
CA LEU A 198 4.28 -12.83 -2.08
C LEU A 198 5.54 -12.03 -2.44
N TYR A 199 5.39 -10.80 -2.95
CA TYR A 199 6.53 -9.96 -3.34
C TYR A 199 7.36 -9.49 -2.13
N ALA A 200 6.74 -9.27 -0.97
CA ALA A 200 7.47 -8.93 0.26
C ALA A 200 8.46 -10.03 0.68
N VAL A 201 8.17 -11.29 0.33
CA VAL A 201 9.00 -12.46 0.66
C VAL A 201 9.91 -12.85 -0.51
N MET A 202 9.38 -12.89 -1.75
CA MET A 202 10.13 -13.30 -2.95
C MET A 202 11.06 -12.22 -3.48
N GLY A 203 10.70 -10.93 -3.30
CA GLY A 203 11.28 -9.81 -4.04
C GLY A 203 10.89 -9.83 -5.53
N PRO A 204 11.32 -8.80 -6.29
CA PRO A 204 11.05 -8.67 -7.72
C PRO A 204 11.81 -9.73 -8.56
N GLY A 205 11.49 -9.83 -9.85
CA GLY A 205 12.15 -10.68 -10.82
C GLY A 205 11.29 -11.84 -11.35
N CYS A 206 9.96 -11.72 -11.29
CA CYS A 206 9.05 -12.64 -11.94
C CYS A 206 9.16 -12.54 -13.46
N GLU A 207 9.26 -13.67 -14.17
CA GLU A 207 9.45 -13.73 -15.61
C GLU A 207 8.20 -14.23 -16.34
N GLU A 208 7.42 -15.10 -15.70
CA GLU A 208 6.28 -15.79 -16.34
C GLU A 208 5.22 -16.13 -15.30
N VAL A 209 3.95 -16.03 -15.65
CA VAL A 209 2.80 -16.30 -14.76
C VAL A 209 1.79 -17.20 -15.45
N THR A 210 1.22 -18.14 -14.67
CA THR A 210 0.01 -18.91 -15.02
C THR A 210 -1.08 -18.67 -14.00
N ARG A 211 -2.37 -18.74 -14.41
CA ARG A 211 -3.53 -18.63 -13.51
C ARG A 211 -4.54 -19.73 -13.80
N THR A 212 -4.93 -20.44 -12.74
CA THR A 212 -6.07 -21.36 -12.74
C THR A 212 -7.17 -20.77 -11.86
N HIS A 213 -8.38 -20.71 -12.38
CA HIS A 213 -9.55 -20.15 -11.73
C HIS A 213 -10.57 -21.22 -11.38
N THR A 214 -11.17 -21.11 -10.20
CA THR A 214 -12.38 -21.82 -9.77
C THR A 214 -13.30 -20.85 -9.04
N ASP A 215 -14.56 -21.21 -8.79
CA ASP A 215 -15.49 -20.37 -8.05
C ASP A 215 -14.98 -19.99 -6.65
N ASN A 216 -14.24 -20.89 -6.00
CA ASN A 216 -13.77 -20.73 -4.61
C ASN A 216 -12.35 -20.14 -4.50
N SER A 217 -11.55 -20.17 -5.55
CA SER A 217 -10.18 -19.66 -5.49
C SER A 217 -9.55 -19.44 -6.85
N ASP A 218 -8.52 -18.60 -6.88
CA ASP A 218 -7.51 -18.56 -7.93
C ASP A 218 -6.19 -19.11 -7.41
N VAL A 219 -5.52 -19.91 -8.25
CA VAL A 219 -4.13 -20.31 -8.05
C VAL A 219 -3.30 -19.65 -9.14
N ILE A 220 -2.38 -18.78 -8.73
CA ILE A 220 -1.53 -18.03 -9.63
C ILE A 220 -0.08 -18.43 -9.34
N VAL A 221 0.61 -18.97 -10.32
CA VAL A 221 2.00 -19.42 -10.19
C VAL A 221 2.89 -18.57 -11.06
N GLY A 222 3.88 -17.93 -10.42
CA GLY A 222 4.94 -17.18 -11.08
C GLY A 222 6.26 -17.95 -11.08
N LYS A 223 7.05 -17.80 -12.14
CA LYS A 223 8.43 -18.23 -12.23
C LYS A 223 9.34 -17.03 -12.13
N TRP A 224 10.27 -17.07 -11.19
CA TRP A 224 11.27 -16.03 -10.95
C TRP A 224 12.62 -16.39 -11.58
N LYS A 225 13.42 -15.38 -11.82
CA LYS A 225 14.84 -15.56 -12.17
C LYS A 225 15.53 -16.52 -11.21
N GLY A 226 16.40 -17.38 -11.76
CA GLY A 226 17.12 -18.39 -10.99
C GLY A 226 16.31 -19.62 -10.61
N GLY A 227 15.13 -19.84 -11.25
CA GLY A 227 14.34 -21.06 -11.08
C GLY A 227 13.47 -21.09 -9.83
N ARG A 228 13.34 -19.98 -9.11
CA ARG A 228 12.43 -19.86 -7.95
C ARG A 228 10.99 -19.81 -8.42
N THR A 229 10.06 -20.30 -7.59
CA THR A 229 8.62 -20.27 -7.88
C THR A 229 7.84 -19.60 -6.76
N GLY A 230 6.85 -18.78 -7.14
CA GLY A 230 5.93 -18.14 -6.20
C GLY A 230 4.49 -18.49 -6.53
N GLU A 231 3.70 -18.88 -5.54
CA GLU A 231 2.28 -19.16 -5.68
C GLU A 231 1.46 -18.16 -4.85
N VAL A 232 0.42 -17.58 -5.46
CA VAL A 232 -0.67 -16.89 -4.78
C VAL A 232 -1.89 -17.79 -4.80
N ARG A 233 -2.49 -18.03 -3.64
CA ARG A 233 -3.81 -18.63 -3.51
C ARG A 233 -4.80 -17.60 -2.98
N ALA A 234 -5.59 -17.05 -3.89
CA ALA A 234 -6.63 -16.06 -3.60
C ALA A 234 -7.95 -16.79 -3.33
N ILE A 235 -8.43 -16.80 -2.07
CA ILE A 235 -9.53 -17.64 -1.59
C ILE A 235 -10.81 -16.80 -1.44
N ARG A 236 -11.96 -17.38 -1.77
CA ARG A 236 -13.27 -16.74 -1.70
C ARG A 236 -14.23 -17.49 -0.78
N PRO A 237 -15.16 -16.79 -0.08
CA PRO A 237 -15.34 -15.33 -0.08
C PRO A 237 -14.31 -14.61 0.78
N ASP A 238 -13.64 -15.29 1.71
CA ASP A 238 -12.71 -14.74 2.70
C ASP A 238 -11.70 -15.81 3.17
N SER A 239 -10.58 -15.39 3.75
CA SER A 239 -9.55 -16.27 4.33
C SER A 239 -8.59 -15.46 5.18
N ASP A 240 -8.02 -16.09 6.22
CA ASP A 240 -6.83 -15.57 6.88
C ASP A 240 -5.65 -15.52 5.92
N TYR A 241 -4.71 -14.62 6.19
CA TYR A 241 -3.48 -14.47 5.40
C TYR A 241 -2.35 -15.32 5.96
N GLY A 242 -1.55 -15.91 5.07
CA GLY A 242 -0.38 -16.66 5.48
C GLY A 242 0.62 -16.89 4.38
N ALA A 243 1.81 -17.36 4.75
CA ALA A 243 2.86 -17.71 3.80
C ALA A 243 3.63 -18.97 4.25
N LEU A 244 3.98 -19.81 3.28
CA LEU A 244 4.86 -20.96 3.41
C LEU A 244 6.07 -20.73 2.51
N VAL A 245 7.27 -20.88 3.07
CA VAL A 245 8.53 -20.56 2.40
C VAL A 245 9.39 -21.81 2.33
N PHE A 246 9.76 -22.19 1.11
CA PHE A 246 10.72 -23.25 0.82
C PHE A 246 12.12 -22.65 0.75
N ARG A 247 13.05 -23.28 1.44
CA ARG A 247 14.45 -22.81 1.58
C ARG A 247 15.43 -23.86 1.08
N ASP A 248 16.64 -23.44 0.80
CA ASP A 248 17.73 -24.34 0.46
C ASP A 248 17.89 -25.44 1.50
N GLY A 249 18.27 -26.64 1.05
CA GLY A 249 18.42 -27.82 1.89
C GLY A 249 17.10 -28.45 2.34
N GLY A 250 15.98 -28.17 1.65
CA GLY A 250 14.67 -28.76 1.91
C GLY A 250 13.99 -28.26 3.18
N LYS A 251 14.44 -27.12 3.74
CA LYS A 251 13.85 -26.52 4.93
C LYS A 251 12.58 -25.75 4.55
N VAL A 252 11.59 -25.79 5.44
CA VAL A 252 10.31 -25.08 5.28
C VAL A 252 10.07 -24.19 6.50
N ALA A 253 9.58 -22.98 6.25
CA ALA A 253 9.07 -22.08 7.27
C ALA A 253 7.64 -21.70 6.92
N ILE A 254 6.81 -21.46 7.93
CA ILE A 254 5.40 -21.11 7.75
C ILE A 254 5.01 -20.02 8.75
N SER A 255 4.26 -19.02 8.26
CA SER A 255 3.48 -18.08 9.06
C SER A 255 2.02 -18.24 8.65
N PRO A 256 1.21 -19.00 9.42
CA PRO A 256 -0.16 -19.36 9.00
C PRO A 256 -1.19 -18.25 9.21
N ASN A 257 -0.90 -17.29 10.10
CA ASN A 257 -1.77 -16.17 10.45
C ASN A 257 -0.91 -14.91 10.44
N ILE A 258 -0.87 -14.22 9.31
CA ILE A 258 -0.18 -12.94 9.18
C ILE A 258 -1.16 -11.83 9.52
N ASP A 259 -0.80 -11.05 10.53
CA ASP A 259 -1.56 -9.87 10.95
C ASP A 259 -1.55 -8.82 9.84
N ASP A 260 -2.72 -8.34 9.45
CA ASP A 260 -2.92 -7.28 8.47
C ASP A 260 -3.06 -5.89 9.11
N GLY A 261 -2.68 -5.75 10.40
CA GLY A 261 -2.70 -4.49 11.14
C GLY A 261 -1.99 -3.35 10.43
N TYR A 262 -2.54 -2.15 10.54
CA TYR A 262 -2.09 -1.00 9.74
C TYR A 262 -0.90 -0.25 10.33
N ARG A 263 -0.62 -0.39 11.62
CA ARG A 263 0.43 0.39 12.29
C ARG A 263 1.79 0.29 11.61
N PRO A 264 2.32 -0.90 11.25
CA PRO A 264 3.61 -1.00 10.58
C PRO A 264 3.66 -0.29 9.21
N LEU A 265 2.56 -0.32 8.46
CA LEU A 265 2.45 0.43 7.21
C LEU A 265 2.46 1.94 7.47
N VAL A 266 1.71 2.43 8.46
CA VAL A 266 1.65 3.87 8.78
C VAL A 266 3.00 4.37 9.26
N GLU A 267 3.79 3.58 10.00
CA GLU A 267 5.17 3.90 10.38
C GLU A 267 6.05 4.09 9.12
N GLU A 268 5.95 3.23 8.12
CA GLU A 268 6.67 3.39 6.84
C GLU A 268 6.16 4.58 6.01
N ILE A 269 4.85 4.89 6.06
CA ILE A 269 4.28 6.10 5.44
C ILE A 269 4.88 7.36 6.07
N VAL A 270 4.92 7.46 7.39
CA VAL A 270 5.53 8.61 8.09
C VAL A 270 7.00 8.75 7.74
N LYS A 271 7.76 7.65 7.78
CA LYS A 271 9.17 7.62 7.42
C LYS A 271 9.41 8.03 5.95
N PHE A 272 8.54 7.60 5.03
CA PHE A 272 8.58 8.04 3.64
C PHE A 272 8.38 9.56 3.52
N PHE A 273 7.39 10.14 4.17
CA PHE A 273 7.17 11.57 4.12
C PHE A 273 8.34 12.37 4.72
N GLN A 274 8.98 11.86 5.77
CA GLN A 274 10.17 12.46 6.38
C GLN A 274 11.40 12.38 5.46
N THR A 275 11.64 11.22 4.85
CA THR A 275 12.87 10.93 4.10
C THR A 275 12.75 11.14 2.60
N LYS A 276 11.53 11.14 2.06
CA LYS A 276 11.19 11.13 0.62
C LYS A 276 11.75 9.90 -0.12
N ARG A 277 12.06 8.82 0.60
CA ARG A 277 12.57 7.56 0.06
C ARG A 277 11.49 6.49 0.16
N PRO A 278 10.98 5.99 -0.98
CA PRO A 278 10.02 4.90 -1.01
C PRO A 278 10.56 3.66 -0.30
N PRO A 279 9.79 3.02 0.62
CA PRO A 279 10.21 1.77 1.26
C PRO A 279 10.15 0.57 0.29
N VAL A 280 9.30 0.67 -0.73
CA VAL A 280 9.20 -0.27 -1.85
C VAL A 280 9.63 0.47 -3.12
N PRO A 281 10.61 -0.03 -3.88
CA PRO A 281 10.97 0.56 -5.17
C PRO A 281 9.77 0.62 -6.12
N ASN A 282 9.61 1.72 -6.84
CA ASN A 282 8.48 1.89 -7.75
C ASN A 282 8.45 0.83 -8.85
N GLU A 283 9.62 0.35 -9.27
CA GLU A 283 9.78 -0.73 -10.24
C GLU A 283 9.18 -2.04 -9.72
N GLU A 284 9.30 -2.33 -8.40
CA GLU A 284 8.69 -3.51 -7.79
C GLU A 284 7.17 -3.37 -7.75
N THR A 285 6.65 -2.20 -7.38
CA THR A 285 5.19 -1.95 -7.40
C THR A 285 4.62 -2.08 -8.82
N LEU A 286 5.35 -1.63 -9.85
CA LEU A 286 4.95 -1.84 -11.24
C LEU A 286 5.02 -3.31 -11.66
N GLU A 287 5.99 -4.08 -11.17
CA GLU A 287 6.07 -5.52 -11.42
C GLU A 287 4.91 -6.27 -10.75
N VAL A 288 4.47 -5.86 -9.56
CA VAL A 288 3.25 -6.38 -8.90
C VAL A 288 2.02 -6.17 -9.80
N MET A 289 1.86 -4.98 -10.37
CA MET A 289 0.76 -4.69 -11.31
C MET A 289 0.88 -5.53 -12.60
N GLU A 290 2.09 -5.73 -13.09
CA GLU A 290 2.34 -6.54 -14.27
C GLU A 290 2.11 -8.03 -14.03
N PHE A 291 2.45 -8.55 -12.84
CA PHE A 291 2.13 -9.90 -12.40
C PHE A 291 0.61 -10.15 -12.46
N MET A 292 -0.19 -9.25 -11.92
CA MET A 292 -1.66 -9.36 -11.97
C MET A 292 -2.20 -9.25 -13.41
N ASN A 293 -1.63 -8.36 -14.22
CA ASN A 293 -1.97 -8.27 -15.64
C ASN A 293 -1.61 -9.54 -16.43
N ALA A 294 -0.45 -10.14 -16.15
CA ALA A 294 -0.06 -11.42 -16.76
C ALA A 294 -0.98 -12.56 -16.31
N ALA A 295 -1.39 -12.58 -15.02
CA ALA A 295 -2.37 -13.53 -14.48
C ALA A 295 -3.73 -13.39 -15.16
N GLN A 296 -4.23 -12.17 -15.38
CA GLN A 296 -5.48 -11.91 -16.10
C GLN A 296 -5.41 -12.39 -17.54
N ARG A 297 -4.30 -12.15 -18.23
CA ARG A 297 -4.06 -12.62 -19.58
C ARG A 297 -3.95 -14.13 -19.65
N SER A 298 -3.26 -14.78 -18.69
CA SER A 298 -3.17 -16.23 -18.58
C SER A 298 -4.56 -16.85 -18.49
N LEU A 299 -5.42 -16.32 -17.63
CA LEU A 299 -6.81 -16.77 -17.51
C LEU A 299 -7.57 -16.67 -18.84
N SER A 300 -7.48 -15.53 -19.53
CA SER A 300 -8.14 -15.33 -20.83
C SER A 300 -7.62 -16.25 -21.94
N LEU A 301 -6.41 -16.79 -21.77
CA LEU A 301 -5.76 -17.75 -22.68
C LEU A 301 -5.88 -19.20 -22.18
N GLY A 302 -6.84 -19.51 -21.31
CA GLY A 302 -7.09 -20.88 -20.82
C GLY A 302 -6.02 -21.39 -19.86
N GLY A 303 -5.33 -20.51 -19.12
CA GLY A 303 -4.30 -20.87 -18.13
C GLY A 303 -2.91 -21.06 -18.73
N THR A 304 -2.66 -20.64 -19.96
CA THR A 304 -1.33 -20.76 -20.58
C THR A 304 -0.34 -19.77 -19.95
N PRO A 305 0.98 -20.11 -19.91
CA PRO A 305 2.00 -19.20 -19.37
C PRO A 305 2.07 -17.88 -20.14
N VAL A 306 2.19 -16.78 -19.40
CA VAL A 306 2.33 -15.41 -19.94
C VAL A 306 3.56 -14.75 -19.35
N LYS A 307 4.47 -14.29 -20.21
CA LYS A 307 5.66 -13.54 -19.79
C LYS A 307 5.30 -12.13 -19.36
N LEU A 308 5.97 -11.66 -18.31
CA LEU A 308 6.00 -10.25 -17.93
C LEU A 308 6.80 -9.47 -19.01
N ARG A 309 6.46 -8.19 -19.20
CA ARG A 309 7.05 -7.34 -20.26
C ARG A 309 7.68 -6.07 -19.69
#